data_fbf3f5324a104f1b29c711c93c79450a
#
_entry.id   fbf3f5324a104f1b29c711c93c79450a
#
_cell.length_a   1.000
_cell.length_b   1.000
_cell.length_c   1.000
_cell.angle_alpha   90.00
_cell.angle_beta   90.00
_cell.angle_gamma   90.00
#
_symmetry.space_group_name_H-M   'P 1'
#
loop_
_entity.id
_entity.type
_entity.pdbx_description
1 polymer ?
#
loop_
_entity_poly.entity_id
_entity_poly.type
_entity_poly.pdbx_seq_one_letter_code
_entity_poly.pdbx_strand_id
1 'polypeptide(L)'
;MKKYMILTIASCLLSFSGSAFADILKDLVLEPGFNISIYADNLDSPRQMAEGKNGTIFVGERNGKILALRDLDNNGRVDLKIIVADGLTYSTGVSLFNGDLYFSEISRIWKIENIEDWIANYSVNSKQPERILVVDNLPDDRWHGWKWLQ
;
A
#
# COMPACT_ATOMS: atom_id res chain seq x y z
N MET A 1 -1.83 58.72 -21.49
CA MET A 1 -1.18 57.49 -22.03
C MET A 1 -0.93 56.56 -20.85
N LYS A 2 -1.76 55.48 -20.71
CA LYS A 2 -1.56 54.46 -19.65
C LYS A 2 -0.76 53.27 -20.25
N LYS A 3 0.44 53.04 -19.73
CA LYS A 3 1.26 51.86 -20.07
C LYS A 3 0.74 50.67 -19.32
N TYR A 4 0.27 49.64 -20.04
CA TYR A 4 -0.02 48.35 -19.47
C TYR A 4 1.24 47.47 -19.48
N MET A 5 1.68 47.06 -18.28
CA MET A 5 2.79 46.14 -18.09
C MET A 5 2.23 44.72 -18.14
N ILE A 6 2.55 43.98 -19.19
CA ILE A 6 2.18 42.57 -19.33
C ILE A 6 3.17 41.74 -18.54
N LEU A 7 2.70 41.16 -17.43
CA LEU A 7 3.47 40.22 -16.61
C LEU A 7 3.34 38.82 -17.20
N THR A 8 4.37 38.39 -17.90
CA THR A 8 4.44 37.03 -18.44
C THR A 8 4.81 36.07 -17.30
N ILE A 9 3.83 35.30 -16.81
CA ILE A 9 4.07 34.22 -15.85
C ILE A 9 4.60 33.03 -16.66
N ALA A 10 5.90 32.78 -16.53
CA ALA A 10 6.51 31.54 -17.02
C ALA A 10 6.08 30.38 -16.12
N SER A 11 5.14 29.58 -16.61
CA SER A 11 4.76 28.31 -15.98
C SER A 11 5.89 27.31 -16.14
N CYS A 12 6.67 27.10 -15.09
CA CYS A 12 7.68 26.04 -15.02
C CYS A 12 6.96 24.71 -14.76
N LEU A 13 6.68 23.97 -15.82
CA LEU A 13 6.24 22.58 -15.75
C LEU A 13 7.40 21.72 -15.24
N LEU A 14 7.42 21.43 -13.96
CA LEU A 14 8.27 20.42 -13.37
C LEU A 14 7.76 19.05 -13.84
N SER A 15 8.34 18.54 -14.92
CA SER A 15 8.17 17.15 -15.35
C SER A 15 8.88 16.27 -14.31
N PHE A 16 8.13 15.66 -13.41
CA PHE A 16 8.65 14.63 -12.51
C PHE A 16 8.97 13.39 -13.34
N SER A 17 10.24 13.09 -13.43
CA SER A 17 10.79 11.96 -14.19
C SER A 17 10.42 10.65 -13.51
N GLY A 18 9.46 9.91 -14.07
CA GLY A 18 9.16 8.51 -13.73
C GLY A 18 10.21 7.51 -14.26
N SER A 19 11.48 7.91 -14.43
CA SER A 19 12.46 7.12 -15.21
C SER A 19 13.33 6.16 -14.41
N ALA A 20 13.42 6.26 -13.08
CA ALA A 20 14.35 5.43 -12.30
C ALA A 20 13.93 3.95 -12.19
N PHE A 21 12.63 3.65 -12.16
CA PHE A 21 12.15 2.27 -12.05
C PHE A 21 12.00 1.55 -13.39
N ALA A 22 11.82 2.28 -14.47
CA ALA A 22 11.76 1.70 -15.82
C ALA A 22 13.11 1.08 -16.25
N ASP A 23 14.24 1.56 -15.72
CA ASP A 23 15.56 1.02 -16.02
C ASP A 23 15.81 -0.34 -15.34
N ILE A 24 15.28 -0.56 -14.13
CA ILE A 24 15.45 -1.84 -13.41
C ILE A 24 14.80 -3.01 -14.17
N LEU A 25 13.66 -2.78 -14.80
CA LEU A 25 12.93 -3.83 -15.52
C LEU A 25 13.63 -4.28 -16.82
N LYS A 26 14.46 -3.42 -17.41
CA LYS A 26 15.17 -3.72 -18.68
C LYS A 26 16.24 -4.81 -18.55
N ASP A 27 16.79 -4.94 -17.34
CA ASP A 27 17.87 -5.90 -17.07
C ASP A 27 17.33 -7.28 -16.64
N LEU A 28 16.00 -7.44 -16.53
CA LEU A 28 15.38 -8.70 -16.15
C LEU A 28 15.11 -9.56 -17.38
N VAL A 29 15.60 -10.80 -17.34
CA VAL A 29 15.33 -11.81 -18.37
C VAL A 29 14.12 -12.64 -17.91
N LEU A 30 13.08 -12.66 -18.72
CA LEU A 30 11.86 -13.41 -18.45
C LEU A 30 11.77 -14.63 -19.37
N GLU A 31 11.20 -15.71 -18.84
CA GLU A 31 10.81 -16.86 -19.66
C GLU A 31 9.70 -16.48 -20.66
N PRO A 32 9.64 -17.13 -21.83
CA PRO A 32 8.59 -16.86 -22.80
C PRO A 32 7.17 -17.00 -22.22
N GLY A 33 6.33 -16.01 -22.49
CA GLY A 33 4.95 -15.98 -22.01
C GLY A 33 4.76 -15.23 -20.68
N PHE A 34 5.83 -14.78 -20.01
CA PHE A 34 5.75 -13.92 -18.84
C PHE A 34 5.98 -12.46 -19.20
N ASN A 35 5.26 -11.59 -18.49
CA ASN A 35 5.45 -10.14 -18.54
C ASN A 35 5.71 -9.62 -17.13
N ILE A 36 6.47 -8.53 -17.00
CA ILE A 36 6.72 -7.85 -15.74
C ILE A 36 6.36 -6.38 -15.87
N SER A 37 5.69 -5.85 -14.86
CA SER A 37 5.36 -4.43 -14.76
C SER A 37 5.43 -3.96 -13.31
N ILE A 38 5.56 -2.66 -13.12
CA ILE A 38 5.45 -2.05 -11.79
C ILE A 38 3.97 -1.84 -11.50
N TYR A 39 3.46 -2.57 -10.51
CA TYR A 39 2.08 -2.42 -10.02
C TYR A 39 1.93 -1.20 -9.11
N ALA A 40 2.84 -1.03 -8.15
CA ALA A 40 2.88 0.11 -7.24
C ALA A 40 4.31 0.57 -6.98
N ASP A 41 4.51 1.86 -6.81
CA ASP A 41 5.77 2.48 -6.43
C ASP A 41 5.62 3.25 -5.10
N ASN A 42 6.72 3.86 -4.60
CA ASN A 42 6.71 4.69 -3.39
C ASN A 42 6.05 3.98 -2.18
N LEU A 43 6.38 2.70 -1.98
CA LEU A 43 6.07 1.92 -0.79
C LEU A 43 7.27 1.97 0.16
N ASP A 44 7.00 2.08 1.47
CA ASP A 44 8.06 2.16 2.48
C ASP A 44 8.34 0.80 3.13
N SER A 45 9.35 0.11 2.63
CA SER A 45 9.77 -1.19 3.13
C SER A 45 8.63 -2.24 3.16
N PRO A 46 7.94 -2.48 2.02
CA PRO A 46 6.86 -3.47 1.93
C PRO A 46 7.39 -4.88 2.24
N ARG A 47 6.57 -5.70 2.90
CA ARG A 47 6.97 -7.03 3.37
C ARG A 47 6.08 -8.13 2.84
N GLN A 48 4.91 -8.30 3.40
CA GLN A 48 3.94 -9.30 2.95
C GLN A 48 2.78 -8.64 2.23
N MET A 49 2.23 -9.33 1.26
CA MET A 49 1.03 -8.93 0.52
C MET A 49 -0.01 -10.04 0.60
N ALA A 50 -1.29 -9.64 0.55
CA ALA A 50 -2.42 -10.52 0.41
C ALA A 50 -3.45 -9.89 -0.53
N GLU A 51 -4.06 -10.69 -1.40
CA GLU A 51 -5.08 -10.24 -2.33
C GLU A 51 -6.48 -10.48 -1.74
N GLY A 52 -7.30 -9.44 -1.75
CA GLY A 52 -8.70 -9.49 -1.37
C GLY A 52 -9.61 -9.97 -2.51
N LYS A 53 -10.82 -10.38 -2.16
CA LYS A 53 -11.82 -10.92 -3.11
C LYS A 53 -12.19 -9.94 -4.25
N ASN A 54 -11.97 -8.65 -4.05
CA ASN A 54 -12.29 -7.58 -5.02
C ASN A 54 -11.03 -7.07 -5.74
N GLY A 55 -9.90 -7.80 -5.70
CA GLY A 55 -8.64 -7.42 -6.32
C GLY A 55 -7.87 -6.34 -5.55
N THR A 56 -8.29 -6.00 -4.33
CA THR A 56 -7.51 -5.10 -3.46
C THR A 56 -6.25 -5.82 -2.98
N ILE A 57 -5.08 -5.23 -3.17
CA ILE A 57 -3.83 -5.77 -2.63
C ILE A 57 -3.53 -5.10 -1.29
N PHE A 58 -3.54 -5.88 -0.23
CA PHE A 58 -3.14 -5.43 1.10
C PHE A 58 -1.64 -5.63 1.29
N VAL A 59 -0.96 -4.62 1.84
CA VAL A 59 0.51 -4.63 2.03
C VAL A 59 0.85 -4.23 3.44
N GLY A 60 1.62 -5.08 4.13
CA GLY A 60 2.26 -4.72 5.39
C GLY A 60 3.58 -4.01 5.13
N GLU A 61 3.72 -2.81 5.66
CA GLU A 61 4.97 -2.03 5.60
C GLU A 61 5.68 -2.04 6.95
N ARG A 62 6.99 -2.28 6.95
CA ARG A 62 7.81 -2.33 8.17
C ARG A 62 7.78 -1.04 8.98
N ASN A 63 7.48 0.08 8.36
CA ASN A 63 7.34 1.39 9.01
C ASN A 63 6.11 1.52 9.93
N GLY A 64 5.29 0.47 10.02
CA GLY A 64 4.12 0.43 10.91
C GLY A 64 2.80 0.78 10.22
N LYS A 65 2.70 0.58 8.91
CA LYS A 65 1.46 0.80 8.17
C LYS A 65 0.95 -0.48 7.51
N ILE A 66 -0.35 -0.55 7.36
CA ILE A 66 -1.03 -1.49 6.47
C ILE A 66 -1.72 -0.67 5.38
N LEU A 67 -1.39 -0.98 4.14
CA LEU A 67 -1.96 -0.32 2.97
C LEU A 67 -2.98 -1.23 2.28
N ALA A 68 -4.01 -0.61 1.69
CA ALA A 68 -4.82 -1.22 0.65
C ALA A 68 -4.53 -0.49 -0.67
N LEU A 69 -4.17 -1.25 -1.69
CA LEU A 69 -3.81 -0.77 -3.02
C LEU A 69 -4.90 -1.20 -3.99
N ARG A 70 -5.43 -0.25 -4.76
CA ARG A 70 -6.47 -0.52 -5.74
C ARG A 70 -6.08 -0.04 -7.13
N ASP A 71 -6.25 -0.93 -8.08
CA ASP A 71 -6.29 -0.65 -9.50
C ASP A 71 -7.77 -0.52 -9.87
N LEU A 72 -8.22 0.68 -10.22
CA LEU A 72 -9.64 0.98 -10.42
C LEU A 72 -10.09 0.77 -11.86
N ASP A 73 -9.17 0.84 -12.81
CA ASP A 73 -9.42 0.70 -14.26
C ASP A 73 -8.89 -0.61 -14.85
N ASN A 74 -8.30 -1.48 -14.01
CA ASN A 74 -7.71 -2.77 -14.37
C ASN A 74 -6.58 -2.66 -15.42
N ASN A 75 -5.78 -1.61 -15.32
CA ASN A 75 -4.63 -1.41 -16.22
C ASN A 75 -3.33 -2.04 -15.70
N GLY A 76 -3.36 -2.68 -14.52
CA GLY A 76 -2.22 -3.30 -13.87
C GLY A 76 -1.36 -2.33 -13.07
N ARG A 77 -1.89 -1.15 -12.74
CA ARG A 77 -1.24 -0.14 -11.88
C ARG A 77 -2.19 0.38 -10.81
N VAL A 78 -1.63 0.74 -9.67
CA VAL A 78 -2.38 1.29 -8.55
C VAL A 78 -2.81 2.73 -8.83
N ASP A 79 -4.12 2.99 -8.76
CA ASP A 79 -4.72 4.32 -8.81
C ASP A 79 -4.92 4.91 -7.41
N LEU A 80 -5.21 4.05 -6.42
CA LEU A 80 -5.58 4.47 -5.09
C LEU A 80 -4.81 3.70 -4.03
N LYS A 81 -4.12 4.43 -3.14
CA LYS A 81 -3.47 3.90 -1.94
C LYS A 81 -4.20 4.39 -0.70
N ILE A 82 -4.65 3.46 0.15
CA ILE A 82 -5.39 3.75 1.37
C ILE A 82 -4.58 3.22 2.56
N ILE A 83 -4.38 4.04 3.59
CA ILE A 83 -3.82 3.59 4.86
C ILE A 83 -4.97 3.03 5.70
N VAL A 84 -5.06 1.71 5.83
CA VAL A 84 -6.10 1.04 6.61
C VAL A 84 -5.74 0.90 8.09
N ALA A 85 -4.45 0.85 8.40
CA ALA A 85 -3.95 0.93 9.78
C ALA A 85 -2.58 1.60 9.81
N ASP A 86 -2.26 2.31 10.88
CA ASP A 86 -0.95 2.92 11.12
C ASP A 86 -0.57 2.88 12.61
N GLY A 87 0.60 3.43 12.94
CA GLY A 87 1.12 3.46 14.31
C GLY A 87 1.47 2.08 14.86
N LEU A 88 1.70 1.08 14.00
CA LEU A 88 2.08 -0.28 14.38
C LEU A 88 3.59 -0.39 14.62
N THR A 89 3.99 -1.31 15.47
CA THR A 89 5.41 -1.58 15.71
C THR A 89 5.88 -2.70 14.78
N TYR A 90 6.67 -2.37 13.75
CA TYR A 90 7.21 -3.34 12.78
C TYR A 90 6.14 -4.24 12.15
N SER A 91 5.13 -3.64 11.52
CA SER A 91 4.10 -4.41 10.82
C SER A 91 4.69 -5.12 9.61
N THR A 92 4.31 -6.37 9.42
CA THR A 92 4.82 -7.20 8.33
C THR A 92 3.79 -8.12 7.73
N GLY A 93 3.11 -8.92 8.54
CA GLY A 93 2.17 -9.94 8.09
C GLY A 93 0.81 -9.37 7.76
N VAL A 94 0.24 -9.82 6.66
CA VAL A 94 -1.15 -9.56 6.26
C VAL A 94 -1.76 -10.84 5.71
N SER A 95 -3.01 -11.12 6.05
CA SER A 95 -3.77 -12.24 5.52
C SER A 95 -5.26 -11.93 5.54
N LEU A 96 -6.04 -12.61 4.71
CA LEU A 96 -7.49 -12.47 4.66
C LEU A 96 -8.15 -13.79 5.01
N PHE A 97 -9.15 -13.72 5.87
CA PHE A 97 -9.96 -14.88 6.21
C PHE A 97 -11.42 -14.46 6.42
N ASN A 98 -12.35 -15.09 5.71
CA ASN A 98 -13.79 -14.81 5.77
C ASN A 98 -14.20 -13.33 5.58
N GLY A 99 -13.45 -12.58 4.76
CA GLY A 99 -13.70 -11.15 4.51
C GLY A 99 -13.04 -10.20 5.50
N ASP A 100 -12.44 -10.72 6.56
CA ASP A 100 -11.68 -9.95 7.53
C ASP A 100 -10.21 -9.86 7.14
N LEU A 101 -9.59 -8.70 7.39
CA LEU A 101 -8.17 -8.50 7.24
C LEU A 101 -7.48 -8.74 8.58
N TYR A 102 -6.58 -9.70 8.62
CA TYR A 102 -5.66 -9.93 9.73
C TYR A 102 -4.31 -9.32 9.42
N PHE A 103 -3.69 -8.66 10.38
CA PHE A 103 -2.36 -8.11 10.23
C PHE A 103 -1.58 -8.14 11.54
N SER A 104 -0.26 -8.18 11.40
CA SER A 104 0.63 -8.30 12.55
C SER A 104 1.45 -7.05 12.76
N GLU A 105 1.74 -6.77 14.00
CA GLU A 105 2.93 -6.08 14.47
C GLU A 105 3.84 -7.06 15.22
N ILE A 106 4.96 -6.61 15.74
CA ILE A 106 5.98 -7.54 16.27
C ILE A 106 5.46 -8.46 17.37
N SER A 107 4.57 -7.97 18.26
CA SER A 107 4.04 -8.74 19.40
C SER A 107 2.53 -8.96 19.39
N ARG A 108 1.83 -8.47 18.36
CA ARG A 108 0.38 -8.51 18.31
C ARG A 108 -0.14 -8.92 16.95
N ILE A 109 -1.35 -9.47 16.95
CA ILE A 109 -2.17 -9.67 15.75
C ILE A 109 -3.47 -8.91 15.94
N TRP A 110 -3.83 -8.18 14.91
CA TRP A 110 -5.05 -7.39 14.82
C TRP A 110 -5.96 -7.92 13.71
N LYS A 111 -7.21 -7.58 13.80
CA LYS A 111 -8.24 -7.86 12.79
C LYS A 111 -9.04 -6.61 12.47
N ILE A 112 -9.39 -6.44 11.21
CA ILE A 112 -10.42 -5.50 10.74
C ILE A 112 -11.50 -6.33 10.06
N GLU A 113 -12.74 -6.21 10.52
CA GLU A 113 -13.86 -6.96 9.97
C GLU A 113 -14.35 -6.36 8.66
N ASN A 114 -14.76 -7.23 7.73
CA ASN A 114 -15.38 -6.86 6.45
C ASN A 114 -14.62 -5.74 5.72
N ILE A 115 -13.31 -5.85 5.62
CA ILE A 115 -12.42 -4.79 5.13
C ILE A 115 -12.78 -4.30 3.73
N GLU A 116 -13.18 -5.20 2.82
CA GLU A 116 -13.54 -4.83 1.45
C GLU A 116 -14.82 -3.98 1.39
N ASP A 117 -15.75 -4.19 2.30
CA ASP A 117 -16.97 -3.38 2.38
C ASP A 117 -16.64 -1.96 2.90
N TRP A 118 -15.69 -1.86 3.84
CA TRP A 118 -15.18 -0.55 4.28
C TRP A 118 -14.47 0.18 3.14
N ILE A 119 -13.62 -0.52 2.35
CA ILE A 119 -12.89 0.04 1.21
C ILE A 119 -13.87 0.50 0.12
N ALA A 120 -14.93 -0.26 -0.15
CA ALA A 120 -15.94 0.10 -1.13
C ALA A 120 -16.65 1.44 -0.81
N ASN A 121 -16.73 1.79 0.48
CA ASN A 121 -17.33 3.02 0.97
C ASN A 121 -16.29 4.10 1.37
N TYR A 122 -15.02 3.89 1.05
CA TYR A 122 -13.93 4.79 1.42
C TYR A 122 -14.04 6.15 0.72
N SER A 123 -13.77 7.20 1.47
CA SER A 123 -13.50 8.55 0.98
C SER A 123 -12.25 9.13 1.66
N VAL A 124 -11.66 10.17 1.10
CA VAL A 124 -10.45 10.80 1.63
C VAL A 124 -10.61 11.31 3.09
N ASN A 125 -11.84 11.55 3.52
CA ASN A 125 -12.17 11.98 4.88
C ASN A 125 -12.62 10.83 5.80
N SER A 126 -12.60 9.58 5.31
CA SER A 126 -12.95 8.42 6.13
C SER A 126 -11.96 8.26 7.28
N LYS A 127 -12.49 7.99 8.48
CA LYS A 127 -11.64 7.53 9.59
C LYS A 127 -11.15 6.13 9.26
N GLN A 128 -9.96 5.78 9.77
CA GLN A 128 -9.49 4.40 9.67
C GLN A 128 -10.51 3.42 10.27
N PRO A 129 -10.63 2.20 9.71
CA PRO A 129 -11.54 1.20 10.24
C PRO A 129 -11.14 0.79 11.66
N GLU A 130 -12.12 0.37 12.44
CA GLU A 130 -11.86 -0.16 13.78
C GLU A 130 -11.02 -1.44 13.68
N ARG A 131 -9.99 -1.54 14.53
CA ARG A 131 -9.15 -2.73 14.64
C ARG A 131 -9.40 -3.44 15.96
N ILE A 132 -9.55 -4.74 15.89
CA ILE A 132 -9.81 -5.63 17.01
C ILE A 132 -8.51 -6.37 17.34
N LEU A 133 -8.09 -6.33 18.60
CA LEU A 133 -6.93 -7.09 19.07
C LEU A 133 -7.30 -8.57 19.15
N VAL A 134 -6.52 -9.42 18.46
CA VAL A 134 -6.70 -10.88 18.45
C VAL A 134 -5.70 -11.55 19.39
N VAL A 135 -4.44 -11.14 19.33
CA VAL A 135 -3.35 -11.65 20.19
C VAL A 135 -2.44 -10.49 20.58
N ASP A 136 -1.99 -10.42 21.83
CA ASP A 136 -1.16 -9.32 22.37
C ASP A 136 0.15 -9.74 23.04
N ASN A 137 0.48 -11.01 23.08
CA ASN A 137 1.60 -11.54 23.86
C ASN A 137 2.56 -12.42 23.04
N LEU A 138 2.72 -12.14 21.76
CA LEU A 138 3.70 -12.84 20.93
C LEU A 138 5.12 -12.35 21.26
N PRO A 139 6.15 -13.19 21.07
CA PRO A 139 7.54 -12.77 21.22
C PRO A 139 7.85 -11.51 20.42
N ASP A 140 8.56 -10.56 21.04
CA ASP A 140 8.84 -9.22 20.50
C ASP A 140 10.29 -9.02 20.04
N ASP A 141 11.01 -10.09 19.77
CA ASP A 141 12.38 -10.05 19.24
C ASP A 141 12.43 -9.23 17.94
N ARG A 142 13.10 -8.10 17.98
CA ARG A 142 13.11 -7.12 16.87
C ARG A 142 13.73 -7.66 15.59
N TRP A 143 14.67 -8.61 15.66
CA TRP A 143 15.39 -9.11 14.49
C TRP A 143 14.73 -10.34 13.86
N HIS A 144 14.02 -11.16 14.65
CA HIS A 144 13.42 -12.42 14.21
C HIS A 144 11.94 -12.57 14.62
N GLY A 145 11.38 -11.59 15.30
CA GLY A 145 10.00 -11.60 15.78
C GLY A 145 8.92 -11.28 14.72
N TRP A 146 9.29 -11.11 13.47
CA TRP A 146 8.33 -10.78 12.41
C TRP A 146 7.34 -11.91 12.18
N LYS A 147 6.07 -11.56 12.09
CA LYS A 147 5.00 -12.53 11.94
C LYS A 147 4.56 -12.57 10.48
N TRP A 148 4.67 -13.73 9.89
CA TRP A 148 4.07 -14.05 8.61
C TRP A 148 2.68 -14.63 8.87
N LEU A 149 1.65 -14.17 8.18
CA LEU A 149 0.29 -14.67 8.31
C LEU A 149 -0.12 -15.41 7.03
N GLN A 150 -0.83 -16.52 7.22
CA GLN A 150 -1.34 -17.33 6.10
C GLN A 150 -2.69 -17.94 6.46
#